data_0febfa7cb558c5dd9a0412f463cc453a
#
_entry.id   0febfa7cb558c5dd9a0412f463cc453a
#
_cell.length_a   1.000
_cell.length_b   1.000
_cell.length_c   1.000
_cell.angle_alpha   90.00
_cell.angle_beta   90.00
_cell.angle_gamma   90.00
#
_symmetry.space_group_name_H-M   'P 1'
#
loop_
_entity.id
_entity.type
_entity.pdbx_description
1 polymer ?
#
loop_
_entity_poly.entity_id
_entity_poly.type
_entity_poly.pdbx_seq_one_letter_code
_entity_poly.pdbx_strand_id
1 'polypeptide(L)'
;MERMKKILIAGAMTLLMLCPAKAQIAWQQVEPGVWKGVVGTPEEYSLLGVAGVTPQKEGFARLPEVALPELANEIVGSIQDGKTSLRIPLQRKEQLYGFGLNFQAVHQRGKILNLHVDHYGGRDNGRTHAPVPFYISSSGYGVLINSARYLTVYAGSGARKDSPNVPVAKDR
;
A
#
# COMPACT_ATOMS: atom_id res chain seq x y z
N MET A 1 58.60 -11.40 40.49
CA MET A 1 57.47 -10.43 40.70
C MET A 1 57.05 -9.88 39.34
N GLU A 2 56.17 -10.62 38.67
CA GLU A 2 55.75 -10.38 37.28
C GLU A 2 54.48 -9.53 37.26
N ARG A 3 54.55 -8.39 36.58
CA ARG A 3 53.38 -7.50 36.42
C ARG A 3 52.53 -7.98 35.25
N MET A 4 51.36 -8.57 35.56
CA MET A 4 50.33 -8.84 34.58
C MET A 4 49.76 -7.53 34.02
N LYS A 5 49.98 -7.27 32.73
CA LYS A 5 49.32 -6.20 31.98
C LYS A 5 47.91 -6.65 31.64
N LYS A 6 46.88 -5.99 32.19
CA LYS A 6 45.48 -6.18 31.81
C LYS A 6 45.25 -5.49 30.49
N ILE A 7 44.96 -6.25 29.43
CA ILE A 7 44.55 -5.72 28.14
C ILE A 7 43.03 -5.51 28.23
N LEU A 8 42.61 -4.26 28.17
CA LEU A 8 41.21 -3.86 28.09
C LEU A 8 40.80 -3.89 26.62
N ILE A 9 40.07 -4.90 26.21
CA ILE A 9 39.44 -4.97 24.86
C ILE A 9 38.15 -4.18 24.92
N ALA A 10 38.16 -2.95 24.42
CA ALA A 10 36.98 -2.16 24.19
C ALA A 10 36.28 -2.69 22.93
N GLY A 11 35.26 -3.50 23.10
CA GLY A 11 34.39 -3.95 22.01
C GLY A 11 33.56 -2.78 21.52
N ALA A 12 33.87 -2.24 20.36
CA ALA A 12 33.01 -1.31 19.66
C ALA A 12 31.77 -2.08 19.13
N MET A 13 30.65 -1.93 19.81
CA MET A 13 29.38 -2.46 19.38
C MET A 13 28.83 -1.57 18.25
N THR A 14 29.13 -1.97 17.02
CA THR A 14 28.59 -1.27 15.84
C THR A 14 27.10 -1.53 15.78
N LEU A 15 26.32 -0.54 16.16
CA LEU A 15 24.85 -0.57 16.00
C LEU A 15 24.55 -0.45 14.51
N LEU A 16 24.36 -1.59 13.84
CA LEU A 16 23.81 -1.59 12.47
C LEU A 16 22.37 -1.06 12.55
N MET A 17 22.19 0.19 12.17
CA MET A 17 20.86 0.71 11.86
C MET A 17 20.33 -0.03 10.63
N LEU A 18 19.43 -0.99 10.83
CA LEU A 18 18.68 -1.60 9.74
C LEU A 18 17.76 -0.50 9.15
N CYS A 19 18.26 0.17 8.12
CA CYS A 19 17.37 0.95 7.26
C CYS A 19 16.38 -0.01 6.59
N PRO A 20 15.07 0.30 6.56
CA PRO A 20 14.12 -0.53 5.83
C PRO A 20 14.58 -0.66 4.38
N ALA A 21 14.78 -1.88 3.93
CA ALA A 21 15.16 -2.14 2.55
C ALA A 21 14.02 -1.66 1.64
N LYS A 22 14.28 -0.63 0.84
CA LYS A 22 13.37 -0.22 -0.23
C LYS A 22 13.41 -1.31 -1.28
N ALA A 23 12.30 -2.01 -1.47
CA ALA A 23 12.16 -2.98 -2.54
C ALA A 23 11.87 -2.22 -3.84
N GLN A 24 12.75 -2.38 -4.82
CA GLN A 24 12.46 -1.92 -6.18
C GLN A 24 11.35 -2.78 -6.75
N ILE A 25 10.31 -2.15 -7.28
CA ILE A 25 9.17 -2.84 -7.88
C ILE A 25 9.54 -3.22 -9.31
N ALA A 26 9.52 -4.52 -9.60
CA ALA A 26 9.62 -5.01 -10.97
C ALA A 26 8.23 -4.94 -11.62
N TRP A 27 8.10 -4.15 -12.69
CA TRP A 27 6.87 -4.00 -13.42
C TRP A 27 6.83 -4.93 -14.63
N GLN A 28 5.69 -5.58 -14.83
CA GLN A 28 5.41 -6.45 -15.95
C GLN A 28 4.06 -6.06 -16.58
N GLN A 29 4.03 -5.85 -17.88
CA GLN A 29 2.76 -5.71 -18.59
C GLN A 29 2.10 -7.09 -18.67
N VAL A 30 0.85 -7.17 -18.24
CA VAL A 30 0.08 -8.41 -18.21
C VAL A 30 -1.05 -8.42 -19.22
N GLU A 31 -1.58 -7.26 -19.57
CA GLU A 31 -2.58 -7.03 -20.63
C GLU A 31 -2.36 -5.61 -21.19
N PRO A 32 -2.91 -5.24 -22.35
CA PRO A 32 -2.86 -3.89 -22.85
C PRO A 32 -3.31 -2.87 -21.79
N GLY A 33 -2.48 -1.88 -21.50
CA GLY A 33 -2.75 -0.86 -20.48
C GLY A 33 -2.79 -1.38 -19.03
N VAL A 34 -2.46 -2.63 -18.76
CA VAL A 34 -2.44 -3.22 -17.41
C VAL A 34 -1.05 -3.69 -17.03
N TRP A 35 -0.56 -3.14 -15.93
CA TRP A 35 0.76 -3.40 -15.41
C TRP A 35 0.71 -4.04 -14.02
N LYS A 36 1.52 -5.06 -13.78
CA LYS A 36 1.66 -5.74 -12.50
C LYS A 36 3.00 -5.39 -11.87
N GLY A 37 2.97 -4.87 -10.65
CA GLY A 37 4.15 -4.70 -9.81
C GLY A 37 4.10 -5.64 -8.62
N VAL A 38 5.25 -6.16 -8.20
CA VAL A 38 5.37 -7.07 -7.06
C VAL A 38 6.27 -6.45 -6.00
N VAL A 39 5.81 -6.46 -4.76
CA VAL A 39 6.59 -6.04 -3.58
C VAL A 39 6.81 -7.27 -2.69
N GLY A 40 8.07 -7.68 -2.58
CA GLY A 40 8.44 -8.87 -1.80
C GLY A 40 8.05 -10.17 -2.49
N THR A 41 7.79 -11.19 -1.69
CA THR A 41 7.34 -12.50 -2.18
C THR A 41 5.81 -12.52 -2.23
N PRO A 42 5.20 -12.83 -3.38
CA PRO A 42 3.77 -12.96 -3.48
C PRO A 42 3.24 -14.00 -2.50
N GLU A 43 2.13 -13.68 -1.87
CA GLU A 43 1.46 -14.63 -0.99
C GLU A 43 0.64 -15.64 -1.80
N GLU A 44 0.45 -16.84 -1.24
CA GLU A 44 -0.42 -17.86 -1.80
C GLU A 44 -1.88 -17.38 -1.85
N TYR A 45 -2.29 -16.58 -0.88
CA TYR A 45 -3.65 -16.05 -0.78
C TYR A 45 -3.76 -14.68 -1.46
N SER A 46 -4.29 -14.67 -2.67
CA SER A 46 -4.72 -13.47 -3.37
C SER A 46 -6.24 -13.35 -3.35
N LEU A 47 -6.78 -12.16 -3.58
CA LEU A 47 -8.24 -11.96 -3.68
C LEU A 47 -8.89 -12.87 -4.71
N LEU A 48 -8.29 -12.98 -5.88
CA LEU A 48 -8.80 -13.80 -6.97
C LEU A 48 -8.68 -15.29 -6.65
N GLY A 49 -7.55 -15.70 -6.06
CA GLY A 49 -7.32 -17.08 -5.64
C GLY A 49 -8.28 -17.53 -4.54
N VAL A 50 -8.52 -16.70 -3.54
CA VAL A 50 -9.48 -17.02 -2.45
C VAL A 50 -10.92 -17.06 -2.97
N ALA A 51 -11.29 -16.17 -3.90
CA ALA A 51 -12.60 -16.15 -4.50
C ALA A 51 -12.82 -17.30 -5.52
N GLY A 52 -11.77 -17.99 -5.94
CA GLY A 52 -11.86 -19.06 -6.94
C GLY A 52 -12.33 -18.57 -8.31
N VAL A 53 -12.15 -17.28 -8.61
CA VAL A 53 -12.60 -16.68 -9.88
C VAL A 53 -11.44 -16.45 -10.82
N THR A 54 -11.68 -16.74 -12.09
CA THR A 54 -10.79 -16.37 -13.18
C THR A 54 -11.28 -15.05 -13.78
N PRO A 55 -10.42 -14.03 -13.87
CA PRO A 55 -10.82 -12.77 -14.49
C PRO A 55 -11.22 -12.96 -15.94
N GLN A 56 -12.31 -12.33 -16.35
CA GLN A 56 -12.68 -12.24 -17.77
C GLN A 56 -11.76 -11.22 -18.44
N LYS A 57 -10.95 -11.70 -19.37
CA LYS A 57 -9.91 -10.88 -20.02
C LYS A 57 -10.36 -10.22 -21.32
N GLU A 58 -11.48 -10.63 -21.86
CA GLU A 58 -11.99 -10.15 -23.16
C GLU A 58 -12.21 -8.63 -23.19
N GLY A 59 -12.51 -8.05 -22.03
CA GLY A 59 -12.63 -6.60 -21.88
C GLY A 59 -11.29 -5.87 -22.06
N PHE A 60 -10.19 -6.47 -21.66
CA PHE A 60 -8.87 -5.87 -21.74
C PHE A 60 -8.36 -5.77 -23.18
N ALA A 61 -8.74 -6.67 -24.07
CA ALA A 61 -8.38 -6.60 -25.48
C ALA A 61 -8.83 -5.33 -26.20
N ARG A 62 -9.78 -4.58 -25.59
CA ARG A 62 -10.30 -3.32 -26.12
C ARG A 62 -9.59 -2.10 -25.52
N LEU A 63 -8.73 -2.29 -24.53
CA LEU A 63 -7.96 -1.18 -23.95
C LEU A 63 -6.86 -0.77 -24.92
N PRO A 64 -6.57 0.53 -25.01
CA PRO A 64 -5.42 0.99 -25.76
C PRO A 64 -4.14 0.48 -25.12
N GLU A 65 -3.16 0.23 -25.94
CA GLU A 65 -1.81 -0.05 -25.47
C GLU A 65 -1.23 1.25 -24.85
N VAL A 66 -0.89 1.19 -23.59
CA VAL A 66 -0.36 2.35 -22.85
C VAL A 66 0.95 1.93 -22.20
N ALA A 67 1.98 2.75 -22.37
CA ALA A 67 3.25 2.57 -21.69
C ALA A 67 3.07 2.61 -20.17
N LEU A 68 4.03 2.02 -19.45
CA LEU A 68 4.05 2.14 -17.99
C LEU A 68 4.00 3.61 -17.59
N PRO A 69 3.02 4.04 -16.79
CA PRO A 69 2.92 5.42 -16.35
C PRO A 69 4.18 5.85 -15.58
N GLU A 70 4.64 7.08 -15.80
CA GLU A 70 5.80 7.63 -15.06
C GLU A 70 5.63 7.52 -13.53
N LEU A 71 4.40 7.68 -13.06
CA LEU A 71 4.01 7.48 -11.66
C LEU A 71 4.51 6.15 -11.09
N ALA A 72 4.57 5.09 -11.90
CA ALA A 72 5.02 3.78 -11.45
C ALA A 72 6.46 3.78 -10.95
N ASN A 73 7.31 4.65 -11.50
CA ASN A 73 8.71 4.80 -11.08
C ASN A 73 8.85 5.46 -9.71
N GLU A 74 7.82 6.18 -9.27
CA GLU A 74 7.77 6.86 -7.98
C GLU A 74 7.14 6.00 -6.88
N ILE A 75 6.55 4.85 -7.25
CA ILE A 75 5.93 3.95 -6.28
C ILE A 75 7.01 3.23 -5.49
N VAL A 76 6.92 3.30 -4.18
CA VAL A 76 7.90 2.70 -3.26
C VAL A 76 7.24 1.61 -2.44
N GLY A 77 7.78 0.41 -2.57
CA GLY A 77 7.47 -0.72 -1.69
C GLY A 77 8.47 -0.84 -0.55
N SER A 78 8.04 -1.29 0.61
CA SER A 78 8.92 -1.67 1.71
C SER A 78 8.33 -2.81 2.53
N ILE A 79 9.22 -3.63 3.08
CA ILE A 79 8.86 -4.72 3.99
C ILE A 79 9.64 -4.50 5.26
N GLN A 80 8.95 -4.42 6.38
CA GLN A 80 9.54 -4.25 7.70
C GLN A 80 8.71 -4.99 8.74
N ASP A 81 9.34 -5.77 9.60
CA ASP A 81 8.69 -6.50 10.70
C ASP A 81 7.46 -7.34 10.24
N GLY A 82 7.60 -8.02 9.10
CA GLY A 82 6.52 -8.81 8.51
C GLY A 82 5.36 -8.00 7.93
N LYS A 83 5.48 -6.68 7.85
CA LYS A 83 4.49 -5.79 7.25
C LYS A 83 4.99 -5.28 5.92
N THR A 84 4.14 -5.38 4.90
CA THR A 84 4.37 -4.76 3.60
C THR A 84 3.68 -3.41 3.55
N SER A 85 4.39 -2.39 3.09
CA SER A 85 3.82 -1.09 2.82
C SER A 85 4.10 -0.65 1.39
N LEU A 86 3.12 0.04 0.81
CA LEU A 86 3.18 0.58 -0.53
C LEU A 86 2.87 2.07 -0.47
N ARG A 87 3.76 2.89 -0.99
CA ARG A 87 3.54 4.33 -1.13
C ARG A 87 3.35 4.67 -2.59
N ILE A 88 2.18 5.17 -2.92
CA ILE A 88 1.83 5.66 -4.25
C ILE A 88 1.74 7.18 -4.15
N PRO A 89 2.48 7.95 -4.95
CA PRO A 89 2.38 9.40 -4.98
C PRO A 89 0.96 9.86 -5.29
N LEU A 90 0.54 10.94 -4.68
CA LEU A 90 -0.78 11.53 -4.86
C LEU A 90 -0.63 12.99 -5.24
N GLN A 91 -1.16 13.37 -6.40
CA GLN A 91 -1.10 14.75 -6.88
C GLN A 91 -1.99 15.67 -6.03
N ARG A 92 -1.69 16.98 -6.01
CA ARG A 92 -2.31 17.94 -5.12
C ARG A 92 -3.84 17.97 -5.16
N LYS A 93 -4.46 17.84 -6.34
CA LYS A 93 -5.92 17.91 -6.53
C LYS A 93 -6.53 16.55 -6.89
N GLU A 94 -5.74 15.50 -6.85
CA GLU A 94 -6.17 14.15 -7.23
C GLU A 94 -7.22 13.62 -6.25
N GLN A 95 -8.28 13.06 -6.77
CA GLN A 95 -9.34 12.40 -6.02
C GLN A 95 -9.25 10.89 -6.21
N LEU A 96 -9.59 10.16 -5.17
CA LEU A 96 -9.59 8.70 -5.17
C LEU A 96 -11.01 8.20 -4.95
N TYR A 97 -11.47 7.28 -5.80
CA TYR A 97 -12.82 6.71 -5.77
C TYR A 97 -12.72 5.19 -5.67
N GLY A 98 -13.50 4.58 -4.79
CA GLY A 98 -13.50 3.12 -4.62
C GLY A 98 -13.23 2.67 -3.20
N PHE A 99 -12.39 1.66 -3.04
CA PHE A 99 -12.08 0.94 -1.80
C PHE A 99 -13.29 0.20 -1.20
N GLY A 100 -14.28 -0.13 -2.04
CA GLY A 100 -15.48 -0.81 -1.63
C GLY A 100 -16.62 0.13 -1.24
N LEU A 101 -17.56 -0.38 -0.46
CA LEU A 101 -18.76 0.35 -0.08
C LEU A 101 -18.47 1.30 1.09
N ASN A 102 -18.42 2.58 0.80
CA ASN A 102 -18.15 3.65 1.75
C ASN A 102 -19.30 4.66 1.74
N PHE A 103 -19.81 5.02 2.92
CA PHE A 103 -21.05 5.79 3.06
C PHE A 103 -20.84 7.30 3.31
N GLN A 104 -19.65 7.71 3.75
CA GLN A 104 -19.41 9.12 4.12
C GLN A 104 -19.27 10.06 2.94
N ALA A 105 -18.60 9.61 1.87
CA ALA A 105 -18.41 10.42 0.68
C ALA A 105 -18.06 9.53 -0.53
N VAL A 106 -18.31 10.05 -1.72
CA VAL A 106 -17.96 9.38 -2.98
C VAL A 106 -16.45 9.31 -3.16
N HIS A 107 -15.72 10.39 -2.86
CA HIS A 107 -14.26 10.38 -2.90
C HIS A 107 -13.66 10.07 -1.51
N GLN A 108 -12.52 9.43 -1.52
CA GLN A 108 -11.87 8.93 -0.30
C GLN A 108 -10.63 9.74 0.11
N ARG A 109 -10.26 10.78 -0.64
CA ARG A 109 -9.11 11.62 -0.31
C ARG A 109 -9.22 12.20 1.11
N GLY A 110 -8.10 12.17 1.85
CA GLY A 110 -8.00 12.64 3.22
C GLY A 110 -8.41 11.62 4.28
N LYS A 111 -8.93 10.46 3.89
CA LYS A 111 -9.41 9.44 4.83
C LYS A 111 -8.37 8.38 5.15
N ILE A 112 -8.59 7.71 6.28
CA ILE A 112 -7.92 6.45 6.65
C ILE A 112 -8.98 5.36 6.57
N LEU A 113 -8.76 4.39 5.69
CA LEU A 113 -9.70 3.31 5.44
C LEU A 113 -9.11 1.99 5.97
N ASN A 114 -9.92 1.23 6.70
CA ASN A 114 -9.57 -0.11 7.16
C ASN A 114 -10.33 -1.12 6.31
N LEU A 115 -9.63 -1.74 5.37
CA LEU A 115 -10.23 -2.67 4.42
C LEU A 115 -10.27 -4.07 5.03
N HIS A 116 -11.26 -4.31 5.84
CA HIS A 116 -11.70 -5.63 6.29
C HIS A 116 -13.21 -5.58 6.54
N VAL A 117 -13.86 -6.71 6.39
CA VAL A 117 -15.31 -6.82 6.67
C VAL A 117 -15.54 -6.61 8.16
N ASP A 118 -16.42 -5.69 8.52
CA ASP A 118 -16.74 -5.41 9.90
C ASP A 118 -18.20 -4.90 10.02
N HIS A 119 -18.92 -5.45 10.98
CA HIS A 119 -20.26 -5.02 11.36
C HIS A 119 -20.17 -3.98 12.48
N TYR A 120 -19.95 -2.74 12.13
CA TYR A 120 -19.69 -1.63 13.06
C TYR A 120 -20.95 -0.94 13.59
N GLY A 121 -22.11 -1.60 13.50
CA GLY A 121 -23.38 -1.06 14.00
C GLY A 121 -23.84 0.23 13.32
N GLY A 122 -23.50 0.42 12.05
CA GLY A 122 -23.91 1.59 11.24
C GLY A 122 -23.09 2.86 11.47
N ARG A 123 -22.06 2.83 12.28
CA ARG A 123 -21.16 3.98 12.47
C ARG A 123 -20.03 3.93 11.44
N ASP A 124 -19.94 4.94 10.59
CA ASP A 124 -18.84 5.06 9.66
C ASP A 124 -17.58 5.58 10.37
N ASN A 125 -16.61 4.70 10.54
CA ASN A 125 -15.32 4.95 11.17
C ASN A 125 -14.14 4.49 10.28
N GLY A 126 -14.33 4.49 8.97
CA GLY A 126 -13.36 4.00 7.99
C GLY A 126 -13.40 2.49 7.79
N ARG A 127 -14.37 1.79 8.38
CA ARG A 127 -14.65 0.36 8.15
C ARG A 127 -15.71 0.20 7.07
N THR A 128 -15.85 -0.99 6.53
CA THR A 128 -16.82 -1.28 5.48
C THR A 128 -17.32 -2.71 5.56
N HIS A 129 -18.57 -2.95 5.14
CA HIS A 129 -19.12 -4.30 5.00
C HIS A 129 -18.61 -5.01 3.74
N ALA A 130 -18.22 -4.26 2.73
CA ALA A 130 -17.76 -4.79 1.45
C ALA A 130 -16.47 -4.08 1.02
N PRO A 131 -15.34 -4.41 1.66
CA PRO A 131 -14.04 -3.86 1.28
C PRO A 131 -13.63 -4.39 -0.09
N VAL A 132 -13.15 -3.50 -0.95
CA VAL A 132 -12.54 -3.85 -2.22
C VAL A 132 -11.24 -3.07 -2.33
N PRO A 133 -10.08 -3.70 -2.35
CA PRO A 133 -8.78 -3.02 -2.42
C PRO A 133 -8.47 -2.53 -3.84
N PHE A 134 -9.44 -1.87 -4.45
CA PHE A 134 -9.36 -1.25 -5.76
C PHE A 134 -9.87 0.18 -5.69
N TYR A 135 -9.16 1.08 -6.34
CA TYR A 135 -9.59 2.46 -6.51
C TYR A 135 -9.27 2.99 -7.89
N ILE A 136 -9.98 4.02 -8.28
CA ILE A 136 -9.75 4.81 -9.50
C ILE A 136 -9.33 6.20 -9.07
N SER A 137 -8.32 6.72 -9.72
CA SER A 137 -7.85 8.09 -9.56
C SER A 137 -8.46 9.02 -10.61
N SER A 138 -8.75 10.27 -10.21
CA SER A 138 -9.11 11.32 -11.15
C SER A 138 -7.98 11.68 -12.14
N SER A 139 -6.76 11.18 -11.90
CA SER A 139 -5.62 11.31 -12.81
C SER A 139 -5.60 10.25 -13.93
N GLY A 140 -6.66 9.44 -14.04
CA GLY A 140 -6.87 8.53 -15.18
C GLY A 140 -6.21 7.16 -15.04
N TYR A 141 -5.97 6.69 -13.83
CA TYR A 141 -5.48 5.33 -13.57
C TYR A 141 -6.28 4.63 -12.48
N GLY A 142 -6.20 3.31 -12.44
CA GLY A 142 -6.74 2.49 -11.35
C GLY A 142 -5.66 1.64 -10.71
N VAL A 143 -5.83 1.29 -9.44
CA VAL A 143 -4.92 0.40 -8.71
C VAL A 143 -5.71 -0.68 -8.00
N LEU A 144 -5.36 -1.93 -8.26
CA LEU A 144 -5.81 -3.10 -7.51
C LEU A 144 -4.66 -3.59 -6.63
N ILE A 145 -4.88 -3.67 -5.33
CA ILE A 145 -3.95 -4.30 -4.40
C ILE A 145 -4.41 -5.75 -4.23
N ASN A 146 -3.77 -6.67 -4.95
CA ASN A 146 -4.14 -8.07 -4.94
C ASN A 146 -3.62 -8.78 -3.68
N SER A 147 -4.27 -8.53 -2.56
CA SER A 147 -4.00 -9.14 -1.26
C SER A 147 -5.31 -9.48 -0.56
N ALA A 148 -5.39 -10.67 0.04
CA ALA A 148 -6.52 -11.09 0.87
C ALA A 148 -6.35 -10.72 2.35
N ARG A 149 -5.30 -9.99 2.70
CA ARG A 149 -5.04 -9.55 4.06
C ARG A 149 -5.74 -8.23 4.38
N TYR A 150 -5.85 -7.94 5.66
CA TYR A 150 -6.32 -6.64 6.12
C TYR A 150 -5.38 -5.53 5.67
N LEU A 151 -5.96 -4.50 5.09
CA LEU A 151 -5.23 -3.34 4.60
C LEU A 151 -5.66 -2.09 5.36
N THR A 152 -4.70 -1.23 5.68
CA THR A 152 -4.99 0.16 6.07
C THR A 152 -4.52 1.08 4.96
N VAL A 153 -5.42 1.87 4.43
CA VAL A 153 -5.16 2.82 3.36
C VAL A 153 -5.18 4.24 3.91
N TYR A 154 -4.08 4.94 3.75
CA TYR A 154 -3.97 6.37 4.04
C TYR A 154 -4.16 7.13 2.72
N ALA A 155 -5.39 7.45 2.38
CA ALA A 155 -5.77 8.07 1.10
C ALA A 155 -5.45 9.56 1.06
N GLY A 156 -4.17 9.92 1.13
CA GLY A 156 -3.73 11.31 1.22
C GLY A 156 -4.01 11.93 2.59
N SER A 157 -4.30 11.14 3.60
CA SER A 157 -4.39 11.59 4.98
C SER A 157 -3.01 11.90 5.53
N GLY A 158 -2.82 13.08 6.12
CA GLY A 158 -1.62 13.44 6.87
C GLY A 158 -1.56 12.78 8.25
N ALA A 159 -2.65 12.16 8.70
CA ALA A 159 -2.74 11.49 9.97
C ALA A 159 -2.27 10.03 9.86
N ARG A 160 -1.35 9.64 10.71
CA ARG A 160 -0.96 8.22 10.89
C ARG A 160 -1.61 7.70 12.15
N LYS A 161 -2.30 6.57 12.05
CA LYS A 161 -3.03 5.97 13.16
C LYS A 161 -2.11 5.44 14.28
N ASP A 162 -0.86 5.19 13.95
CA ASP A 162 0.20 4.70 14.82
C ASP A 162 1.12 5.79 15.37
N SER A 163 0.85 7.05 15.06
CA SER A 163 1.62 8.19 15.54
C SER A 163 0.91 8.86 16.72
N PRO A 164 1.58 9.07 17.86
CA PRO A 164 1.03 9.82 18.98
C PRO A 164 0.77 11.30 18.63
N ASN A 165 1.46 11.83 17.63
CA ASN A 165 1.26 13.17 17.09
C ASN A 165 0.62 13.06 15.72
N VAL A 166 -0.70 12.97 15.68
CA VAL A 166 -1.47 12.96 14.43
C VAL A 166 -1.50 14.39 13.87
N PRO A 167 -0.77 14.69 12.78
CA PRO A 167 -0.94 15.98 12.13
C PRO A 167 -2.36 16.01 11.56
N VAL A 168 -3.15 16.96 12.01
CA VAL A 168 -4.43 17.24 11.36
C VAL A 168 -4.13 17.62 9.93
N ALA A 169 -4.69 16.86 8.99
CA ALA A 169 -4.60 17.21 7.58
C ALA A 169 -5.27 18.57 7.41
N LYS A 170 -4.48 19.61 7.27
CA LYS A 170 -5.01 20.90 6.81
C LYS A 170 -5.22 20.73 5.32
N ASP A 171 -6.47 20.83 4.88
CA ASP A 171 -6.78 21.03 3.48
C ASP A 171 -6.00 22.26 3.00
N ARG A 172 -5.07 22.02 2.10
CA ARG A 172 -4.27 23.08 1.48
C ARG A 172 -4.64 23.22 0.04
#